data_f7716653cfdac8159ae0aca47595c795
#
_entry.id   f7716653cfdac8159ae0aca47595c795
#
_cell.length_a   1.000
_cell.length_b   1.000
_cell.length_c   1.000
_cell.angle_alpha   90.00
_cell.angle_beta   90.00
_cell.angle_gamma   90.00
#
_symmetry.space_group_name_H-M   'P 1'
#
loop_
_entity.id
_entity.type
_entity.pdbx_description
1 polymer ?
#
loop_
_entity_poly.entity_id
_entity_poly.type
_entity_poly.pdbx_seq_one_letter_code
_entity_poly.pdbx_strand_id
1 'polypeptide(L)'
;MRMRKKKNSESRLLACEKYLLKTDNMIDDPCSFMGEAKDKVFLEIGAGKGGFACAMAERHSDAAYYAMERVTDCVVLCAEKASSGEFGQLNNLRFLIDTADNLMHIFPRGSVDAIFLNFSDPWSKKGYAKRRLTHRRYLSMYMNLLRDGGVIRFKTDNVGLFDFSLEEIEAMGLTPSILTRDLHNSEWNEGNIMTEYERNFSEQGMTINMLELRKPDGFNPEIAPEFLSKNTYHN
;
A
#
# COMPACT_ATOMS: atom_id res chain seq x y z
N MET A 1 -6.42 -10.62 12.89
CA MET A 1 -7.12 -11.93 12.74
C MET A 1 -6.20 -12.88 11.97
N ARG A 2 -5.83 -14.03 12.53
CA ARG A 2 -4.95 -14.99 11.83
C ARG A 2 -5.77 -15.74 10.79
N MET A 3 -5.46 -15.56 9.49
CA MET A 3 -6.10 -16.31 8.41
C MET A 3 -5.85 -17.81 8.55
N ARG A 4 -6.88 -18.64 8.31
CA ARG A 4 -6.70 -20.09 8.19
C ARG A 4 -6.00 -20.42 6.88
N LYS A 5 -4.99 -21.29 6.92
CA LYS A 5 -4.27 -21.76 5.73
C LYS A 5 -5.29 -22.29 4.69
N LYS A 6 -5.22 -21.75 3.49
CA LYS A 6 -6.09 -22.17 2.37
C LYS A 6 -5.59 -23.48 1.78
N LYS A 7 -6.52 -24.38 1.42
CA LYS A 7 -6.17 -25.58 0.66
C LYS A 7 -5.82 -25.18 -0.78
N ASN A 8 -4.80 -25.82 -1.35
CA ASN A 8 -4.39 -25.66 -2.76
C ASN A 8 -4.01 -24.22 -3.14
N SER A 9 -3.39 -23.44 -2.22
CA SER A 9 -3.00 -22.05 -2.49
C SER A 9 -2.11 -21.92 -3.72
N GLU A 10 -1.17 -22.82 -3.92
CA GLU A 10 -0.24 -22.79 -5.07
C GLU A 10 -0.97 -22.95 -6.41
N SER A 11 -1.82 -23.97 -6.54
CA SER A 11 -2.58 -24.18 -7.80
C SER A 11 -3.57 -23.05 -8.09
N ARG A 12 -4.14 -22.43 -7.05
CA ARG A 12 -5.03 -21.28 -7.16
C ARG A 12 -4.28 -20.03 -7.60
N LEU A 13 -3.06 -19.79 -7.07
CA LEU A 13 -2.19 -18.70 -7.53
C LEU A 13 -1.77 -18.91 -8.98
N LEU A 14 -1.40 -20.15 -9.35
CA LEU A 14 -1.03 -20.46 -10.73
C LEU A 14 -2.16 -20.16 -11.72
N ALA A 15 -3.41 -20.43 -11.36
CA ALA A 15 -4.57 -20.10 -12.18
C ALA A 15 -4.76 -18.59 -12.40
N CYS A 16 -4.18 -17.77 -11.52
CA CYS A 16 -4.25 -16.32 -11.55
C CYS A 16 -2.87 -15.66 -11.82
N GLU A 17 -1.91 -16.40 -12.39
CA GLU A 17 -0.51 -15.98 -12.54
C GLU A 17 -0.35 -14.63 -13.23
N LYS A 18 -1.23 -14.27 -14.16
CA LYS A 18 -1.18 -12.99 -14.86
C LYS A 18 -1.28 -11.78 -13.93
N TYR A 19 -1.85 -11.96 -12.74
CA TYR A 19 -1.98 -10.89 -11.72
C TYR A 19 -0.84 -10.90 -10.71
N LEU A 20 0.11 -11.83 -10.81
CA LEU A 20 1.22 -11.93 -9.86
C LEU A 20 2.48 -11.31 -10.43
N LEU A 21 3.21 -10.61 -9.57
CA LEU A 21 4.55 -10.12 -9.84
C LEU A 21 5.55 -10.91 -9.00
N LYS A 22 6.58 -11.45 -9.66
CA LYS A 22 7.75 -12.03 -8.97
C LYS A 22 8.68 -10.91 -8.55
N THR A 23 9.11 -10.94 -7.30
CA THR A 23 9.91 -9.86 -6.66
C THR A 23 11.41 -10.21 -6.57
N ASP A 24 11.87 -11.13 -7.42
CA ASP A 24 13.28 -11.58 -7.39
C ASP A 24 14.26 -10.48 -7.82
N ASN A 25 13.82 -9.58 -8.71
CA ASN A 25 14.61 -8.49 -9.27
C ASN A 25 13.85 -7.16 -9.18
N MET A 26 14.60 -6.07 -9.27
CA MET A 26 14.04 -4.72 -9.42
C MET A 26 13.27 -4.62 -10.75
N ILE A 27 12.16 -3.91 -10.74
CA ILE A 27 11.41 -3.56 -11.95
C ILE A 27 12.13 -2.37 -12.60
N ASP A 28 12.63 -2.53 -13.81
CA ASP A 28 13.37 -1.46 -14.49
C ASP A 28 12.50 -0.22 -14.75
N ASP A 29 11.29 -0.43 -15.27
CA ASP A 29 10.31 0.62 -15.49
C ASP A 29 8.91 0.20 -14.99
N PRO A 30 8.51 0.64 -13.79
CA PRO A 30 7.18 0.31 -13.25
C PRO A 30 6.01 0.87 -14.06
N CYS A 31 6.19 1.91 -14.87
CA CYS A 31 5.13 2.47 -15.72
C CYS A 31 4.77 1.53 -16.87
N SER A 32 5.76 0.87 -17.48
CA SER A 32 5.57 0.03 -18.68
C SER A 32 5.66 -1.47 -18.42
N PHE A 33 5.98 -1.91 -17.20
CA PHE A 33 6.19 -3.31 -16.86
C PHE A 33 5.00 -4.22 -17.21
N MET A 34 3.78 -3.71 -17.17
CA MET A 34 2.56 -4.48 -17.45
C MET A 34 2.17 -4.52 -18.94
N GLY A 35 3.05 -4.05 -19.82
CA GLY A 35 2.90 -4.06 -21.30
C GLY A 35 2.64 -2.68 -21.85
N GLU A 36 1.47 -2.11 -21.67
CA GLU A 36 1.16 -0.74 -22.07
C GLU A 36 1.69 0.26 -21.05
N ALA A 37 2.45 1.26 -21.51
CA ALA A 37 2.96 2.33 -20.63
C ALA A 37 1.81 3.10 -19.99
N LYS A 38 1.95 3.35 -18.69
CA LYS A 38 1.00 4.11 -17.87
C LYS A 38 1.61 5.43 -17.43
N ASP A 39 0.76 6.42 -17.17
CA ASP A 39 1.20 7.77 -16.78
C ASP A 39 1.66 7.81 -15.31
N LYS A 40 1.16 6.90 -14.49
CA LYS A 40 1.34 6.87 -13.03
C LYS A 40 1.65 5.48 -12.51
N VAL A 41 2.33 5.44 -11.36
CA VAL A 41 2.57 4.22 -10.60
C VAL A 41 1.96 4.37 -9.20
N PHE A 42 1.03 3.49 -8.86
CA PHE A 42 0.40 3.42 -7.55
C PHE A 42 0.83 2.16 -6.82
N LEU A 43 1.11 2.28 -5.54
CA LEU A 43 1.55 1.19 -4.68
C LEU A 43 0.67 1.11 -3.43
N GLU A 44 0.01 -0.02 -3.20
CA GLU A 44 -0.67 -0.32 -1.94
C GLU A 44 0.17 -1.29 -1.10
N ILE A 45 0.34 -0.99 0.19
CA ILE A 45 1.08 -1.84 1.13
C ILE A 45 0.11 -2.40 2.15
N GLY A 46 -0.08 -3.72 2.13
CA GLY A 46 -1.07 -4.43 2.93
C GLY A 46 -2.42 -4.53 2.21
N ALA A 47 -2.45 -5.09 1.01
CA ALA A 47 -3.64 -5.18 0.17
C ALA A 47 -4.80 -6.03 0.77
N GLY A 48 -4.51 -6.82 1.80
CA GLY A 48 -5.51 -7.65 2.48
C GLY A 48 -6.20 -8.63 1.54
N LYS A 49 -7.49 -8.39 1.21
CA LYS A 49 -8.26 -9.22 0.26
C LYS A 49 -8.39 -8.61 -1.14
N GLY A 50 -7.68 -7.51 -1.42
CA GLY A 50 -7.55 -6.92 -2.74
C GLY A 50 -8.74 -6.10 -3.25
N GLY A 51 -9.77 -5.89 -2.45
CA GLY A 51 -10.96 -5.14 -2.92
C GLY A 51 -10.63 -3.69 -3.27
N PHE A 52 -9.83 -3.01 -2.44
CA PHE A 52 -9.38 -1.65 -2.72
C PHE A 52 -8.47 -1.61 -3.96
N ALA A 53 -7.49 -2.52 -4.06
CA ALA A 53 -6.60 -2.61 -5.21
C ALA A 53 -7.35 -2.79 -6.54
N CYS A 54 -8.35 -3.70 -6.59
CA CYS A 54 -9.16 -3.93 -7.77
C CYS A 54 -9.97 -2.67 -8.16
N ALA A 55 -10.63 -2.03 -7.19
CA ALA A 55 -11.42 -0.82 -7.44
C ALA A 55 -10.56 0.38 -7.86
N MET A 56 -9.34 0.50 -7.29
CA MET A 56 -8.38 1.53 -7.70
C MET A 56 -7.87 1.30 -9.12
N ALA A 57 -7.52 0.06 -9.47
CA ALA A 57 -7.04 -0.29 -10.80
C ALA A 57 -8.13 -0.11 -11.88
N GLU A 58 -9.39 -0.41 -11.56
CA GLU A 58 -10.54 -0.16 -12.43
C GLU A 58 -10.73 1.35 -12.67
N ARG A 59 -10.74 2.16 -11.60
CA ARG A 59 -10.96 3.61 -11.67
C ARG A 59 -9.82 4.35 -12.37
N HIS A 60 -8.58 3.89 -12.19
CA HIS A 60 -7.37 4.52 -12.68
C HIS A 60 -6.67 3.64 -13.72
N SER A 61 -7.30 3.48 -14.88
CA SER A 61 -6.74 2.69 -15.98
C SER A 61 -5.47 3.32 -16.58
N ASP A 62 -5.21 4.60 -16.31
CA ASP A 62 -4.01 5.37 -16.63
C ASP A 62 -2.83 5.10 -15.68
N ALA A 63 -3.05 4.36 -14.59
CA ALA A 63 -2.01 4.03 -13.61
C ALA A 63 -1.65 2.54 -13.62
N ALA A 64 -0.35 2.24 -13.48
CA ALA A 64 0.13 0.91 -13.12
C ALA A 64 -0.05 0.74 -11.61
N TYR A 65 -0.88 -0.22 -11.21
CA TYR A 65 -1.23 -0.46 -9.82
C TYR A 65 -0.52 -1.71 -9.28
N TYR A 66 0.27 -1.52 -8.24
CA TYR A 66 0.98 -2.58 -7.54
C TYR A 66 0.43 -2.72 -6.13
N ALA A 67 0.01 -3.92 -5.76
CA ALA A 67 -0.59 -4.19 -4.45
C ALA A 67 0.21 -5.28 -3.72
N MET A 68 0.86 -4.89 -2.63
CA MET A 68 1.72 -5.77 -1.85
C MET A 68 0.96 -6.35 -0.66
N GLU A 69 1.12 -7.65 -0.44
CA GLU A 69 0.61 -8.36 0.74
C GLU A 69 1.58 -9.49 1.12
N ARG A 70 1.91 -9.59 2.40
CA ARG A 70 2.87 -10.60 2.89
C ARG A 70 2.27 -11.99 3.07
N VAL A 71 0.94 -12.07 3.26
CA VAL A 71 0.23 -13.32 3.55
C VAL A 71 -0.23 -13.95 2.23
N THR A 72 0.43 -15.01 1.81
CA THR A 72 0.12 -15.73 0.55
C THR A 72 -1.36 -16.05 0.41
N ASP A 73 -2.02 -16.53 1.48
CA ASP A 73 -3.45 -16.85 1.45
C ASP A 73 -4.35 -15.62 1.21
N CYS A 74 -3.89 -14.42 1.56
CA CYS A 74 -4.56 -13.17 1.21
C CYS A 74 -4.37 -12.87 -0.27
N VAL A 75 -3.15 -13.04 -0.81
CA VAL A 75 -2.87 -12.79 -2.23
C VAL A 75 -3.65 -13.74 -3.14
N VAL A 76 -3.89 -14.99 -2.71
CA VAL A 76 -4.82 -15.90 -3.43
C VAL A 76 -6.19 -15.24 -3.61
N LEU A 77 -6.74 -14.67 -2.53
CA LEU A 77 -8.06 -14.00 -2.61
C LEU A 77 -8.01 -12.74 -3.48
N CYS A 78 -6.90 -11.98 -3.41
CA CYS A 78 -6.70 -10.80 -4.26
C CYS A 78 -6.72 -11.18 -5.74
N ALA A 79 -5.93 -12.19 -6.12
CA ALA A 79 -5.76 -12.61 -7.50
C ALA A 79 -7.05 -13.25 -8.07
N GLU A 80 -7.76 -14.03 -7.26
CA GLU A 80 -9.08 -14.56 -7.63
C GLU A 80 -10.12 -13.45 -7.82
N LYS A 81 -10.14 -12.44 -6.94
CA LYS A 81 -11.03 -11.29 -7.08
C LYS A 81 -10.74 -10.52 -8.37
N ALA A 82 -9.46 -10.26 -8.68
CA ALA A 82 -9.08 -9.62 -9.93
C ALA A 82 -9.45 -10.47 -11.17
N SER A 83 -9.48 -11.81 -11.04
CA SER A 83 -9.84 -12.74 -12.11
C SER A 83 -11.34 -12.97 -12.25
N SER A 84 -12.16 -12.56 -11.27
CA SER A 84 -13.61 -12.87 -11.23
C SER A 84 -14.43 -12.18 -12.33
N GLY A 85 -13.88 -11.11 -12.91
CA GLY A 85 -14.62 -10.24 -13.86
C GLY A 85 -15.51 -9.18 -13.19
N GLU A 86 -15.59 -9.16 -11.85
CA GLU A 86 -16.36 -8.16 -11.09
C GLU A 86 -15.90 -6.72 -11.40
N PHE A 87 -14.60 -6.53 -11.63
CA PHE A 87 -13.96 -5.24 -11.94
C PHE A 87 -13.51 -5.15 -13.41
N GLY A 88 -14.08 -5.95 -14.31
CA GLY A 88 -13.65 -6.00 -15.70
C GLY A 88 -12.24 -6.60 -15.88
N GLN A 89 -11.51 -6.15 -16.91
CA GLN A 89 -10.15 -6.60 -17.18
C GLN A 89 -9.12 -5.64 -16.56
N LEU A 90 -8.50 -6.06 -15.45
CA LEU A 90 -7.50 -5.28 -14.71
C LEU A 90 -6.08 -5.57 -15.24
N ASN A 91 -5.78 -5.16 -16.48
CA ASN A 91 -4.45 -5.39 -17.08
C ASN A 91 -3.35 -4.55 -16.42
N ASN A 92 -3.73 -3.48 -15.75
CA ASN A 92 -2.87 -2.54 -15.04
C ASN A 92 -2.65 -2.88 -13.56
N LEU A 93 -3.01 -4.09 -13.08
CA LEU A 93 -2.89 -4.53 -11.69
C LEU A 93 -1.92 -5.70 -11.56
N ARG A 94 -1.02 -5.63 -10.56
CA ARG A 94 -0.19 -6.77 -10.12
C ARG A 94 -0.14 -6.85 -8.60
N PHE A 95 -0.24 -8.08 -8.08
CA PHE A 95 -0.06 -8.40 -6.66
C PHE A 95 1.35 -8.92 -6.41
N LEU A 96 1.95 -8.49 -5.30
CA LEU A 96 3.28 -8.88 -4.84
C LEU A 96 3.15 -9.65 -3.53
N ILE A 97 3.78 -10.83 -3.43
CA ILE A 97 3.90 -11.56 -2.16
C ILE A 97 5.24 -11.16 -1.54
N ASP A 98 5.23 -10.07 -0.76
CA ASP A 98 6.46 -9.56 -0.13
C ASP A 98 6.11 -8.65 1.06
N THR A 99 7.13 -8.08 1.68
CA THR A 99 7.01 -7.13 2.79
C THR A 99 7.52 -5.75 2.40
N ALA A 100 7.06 -4.72 3.11
CA ALA A 100 7.51 -3.34 2.89
C ALA A 100 9.04 -3.18 3.02
N ASP A 101 9.71 -4.05 3.78
CA ASP A 101 11.16 -3.99 3.97
C ASP A 101 11.95 -4.20 2.67
N ASN A 102 11.35 -4.84 1.64
CA ASN A 102 11.98 -5.14 0.37
C ASN A 102 11.68 -4.14 -0.76
N LEU A 103 10.89 -3.11 -0.50
CA LEU A 103 10.41 -2.18 -1.55
C LEU A 103 11.54 -1.52 -2.35
N MET A 104 12.67 -1.18 -1.69
CA MET A 104 13.85 -0.59 -2.36
C MET A 104 14.56 -1.56 -3.32
N HIS A 105 14.26 -2.86 -3.25
CA HIS A 105 14.79 -3.88 -4.16
C HIS A 105 13.83 -4.22 -5.30
N ILE A 106 12.60 -3.70 -5.21
CA ILE A 106 11.53 -3.97 -6.18
C ILE A 106 11.30 -2.74 -7.07
N PHE A 107 11.30 -1.54 -6.48
CA PHE A 107 10.98 -0.29 -7.18
C PHE A 107 12.18 0.65 -7.21
N PRO A 108 12.48 1.28 -8.38
CA PRO A 108 13.47 2.34 -8.48
C PRO A 108 13.08 3.55 -7.63
N ARG A 109 14.10 4.32 -7.19
CA ARG A 109 13.86 5.60 -6.53
C ARG A 109 13.12 6.57 -7.48
N GLY A 110 12.20 7.34 -6.92
CA GLY A 110 11.45 8.35 -7.69
C GLY A 110 10.51 7.77 -8.74
N SER A 111 10.13 6.49 -8.64
CA SER A 111 9.28 5.82 -9.64
C SER A 111 7.79 5.72 -9.26
N VAL A 112 7.42 6.08 -8.03
CA VAL A 112 6.05 5.90 -7.50
C VAL A 112 5.36 7.26 -7.36
N ASP A 113 4.11 7.38 -7.81
CA ASP A 113 3.30 8.59 -7.68
C ASP A 113 2.49 8.63 -6.38
N ALA A 114 1.96 7.47 -5.96
CA ALA A 114 1.16 7.39 -4.75
C ALA A 114 1.39 6.07 -4.01
N ILE A 115 1.50 6.16 -2.67
CA ILE A 115 1.54 5.02 -1.78
C ILE A 115 0.31 5.04 -0.89
N PHE A 116 -0.40 3.90 -0.83
CA PHE A 116 -1.61 3.73 -0.03
C PHE A 116 -1.34 2.80 1.15
N LEU A 117 -1.66 3.28 2.36
CA LEU A 117 -1.59 2.55 3.62
C LEU A 117 -3.00 2.51 4.22
N ASN A 118 -3.70 1.40 4.05
CA ASN A 118 -5.08 1.26 4.52
C ASN A 118 -5.15 0.30 5.70
N PHE A 119 -5.53 0.79 6.89
CA PHE A 119 -5.81 0.00 8.09
C PHE A 119 -4.68 -0.97 8.47
N SER A 120 -3.43 -0.50 8.37
CA SER A 120 -2.26 -1.27 8.77
C SER A 120 -2.25 -1.58 10.27
N ASP A 121 -1.55 -2.67 10.64
CA ASP A 121 -1.46 -3.12 12.03
C ASP A 121 -0.94 -2.01 12.97
N PRO A 122 -1.66 -1.65 14.05
CA PRO A 122 -1.30 -0.56 14.95
C PRO A 122 -0.14 -0.90 15.89
N TRP A 123 0.24 -2.18 16.02
CA TRP A 123 1.33 -2.62 16.89
C TRP A 123 1.30 -1.90 18.25
N SER A 124 0.22 -2.07 19.01
CA SER A 124 -0.12 -1.29 20.21
C SER A 124 0.93 -1.30 21.32
N LYS A 125 1.78 -2.34 21.40
CA LYS A 125 2.88 -2.37 22.36
C LYS A 125 3.99 -1.40 21.95
N LYS A 126 4.45 -0.54 22.88
CA LYS A 126 5.48 0.50 22.65
C LYS A 126 6.77 -0.07 22.05
N GLY A 127 7.22 -1.26 22.46
CA GLY A 127 8.40 -1.93 21.91
C GLY A 127 8.29 -2.34 20.44
N TYR A 128 7.10 -2.31 19.85
CA TYR A 128 6.85 -2.66 18.44
C TYR A 128 6.61 -1.43 17.54
N ALA A 129 6.79 -0.22 18.04
CA ALA A 129 6.56 1.00 17.27
C ALA A 129 7.29 1.00 15.91
N LYS A 130 8.52 0.47 15.85
CA LYS A 130 9.31 0.34 14.62
C LYS A 130 8.67 -0.56 13.55
N ARG A 131 7.65 -1.38 13.89
CA ARG A 131 6.93 -2.23 12.95
C ARG A 131 5.76 -1.52 12.27
N ARG A 132 5.35 -0.36 12.78
CA ARG A 132 4.27 0.43 12.18
C ARG A 132 4.72 0.95 10.84
N LEU A 133 3.90 0.78 9.81
CA LEU A 133 4.21 1.24 8.46
C LEU A 133 4.32 2.76 8.33
N THR A 134 3.84 3.51 9.32
CA THR A 134 3.97 4.97 9.43
C THR A 134 5.13 5.44 10.33
N HIS A 135 5.97 4.53 10.84
CA HIS A 135 7.19 4.91 11.54
C HIS A 135 8.15 5.64 10.57
N ARG A 136 8.87 6.68 11.04
CA ARG A 136 9.77 7.52 10.22
C ARG A 136 10.76 6.72 9.37
N ARG A 137 11.23 5.56 9.82
CA ARG A 137 12.11 4.71 9.02
C ARG A 137 11.46 4.25 7.71
N TYR A 138 10.15 3.87 7.74
CA TYR A 138 9.38 3.54 6.55
C TYR A 138 9.04 4.80 5.74
N LEU A 139 8.62 5.87 6.41
CA LEU A 139 8.33 7.14 5.75
C LEU A 139 9.55 7.66 4.97
N SER A 140 10.77 7.57 5.54
CA SER A 140 12.01 7.93 4.84
C SER A 140 12.22 7.08 3.59
N MET A 141 11.97 5.79 3.67
CA MET A 141 12.04 4.89 2.51
C MET A 141 10.99 5.26 1.46
N TYR A 142 9.73 5.50 1.86
CA TYR A 142 8.66 5.89 0.93
C TYR A 142 8.95 7.21 0.23
N MET A 143 9.50 8.21 0.94
CA MET A 143 9.93 9.48 0.33
C MET A 143 10.97 9.28 -0.76
N ASN A 144 11.85 8.28 -0.63
CA ASN A 144 12.80 7.94 -1.69
C ASN A 144 12.19 7.20 -2.87
N LEU A 145 11.13 6.41 -2.66
CA LEU A 145 10.40 5.72 -3.72
C LEU A 145 9.50 6.68 -4.51
N LEU A 146 8.91 7.65 -3.82
CA LEU A 146 8.05 8.65 -4.43
C LEU A 146 8.84 9.56 -5.37
N ARG A 147 8.23 9.91 -6.51
CA ARG A 147 8.68 11.06 -7.30
C ARG A 147 8.35 12.37 -6.56
N ASP A 148 9.01 13.46 -6.96
CA ASP A 148 8.70 14.77 -6.38
C ASP A 148 7.23 15.12 -6.60
N GLY A 149 6.57 15.63 -5.56
CA GLY A 149 5.12 15.87 -5.56
C GLY A 149 4.25 14.62 -5.37
N GLY A 150 4.84 13.41 -5.36
CA GLY A 150 4.13 12.15 -5.05
C GLY A 150 3.58 12.13 -3.61
N VAL A 151 2.63 11.25 -3.34
CA VAL A 151 1.88 11.29 -2.08
C VAL A 151 1.86 9.95 -1.35
N ILE A 152 1.80 10.00 -0.02
CA ILE A 152 1.41 8.89 0.84
C ILE A 152 0.00 9.19 1.34
N ARG A 153 -0.95 8.29 1.10
CA ARG A 153 -2.30 8.38 1.67
C ARG A 153 -2.49 7.29 2.71
N PHE A 154 -2.82 7.69 3.94
CA PHE A 154 -2.97 6.80 5.07
C PHE A 154 -4.37 6.91 5.67
N LYS A 155 -5.05 5.77 5.84
CA LYS A 155 -6.36 5.66 6.50
C LYS A 155 -6.29 4.67 7.66
N THR A 156 -6.93 5.01 8.78
CA THR A 156 -7.06 4.15 9.96
C THR A 156 -8.23 4.58 10.86
N ASP A 157 -8.88 3.60 11.48
CA ASP A 157 -9.83 3.78 12.59
C ASP A 157 -9.12 3.95 13.93
N ASN A 158 -7.82 3.58 14.01
CA ASN A 158 -7.05 3.58 15.24
C ASN A 158 -6.45 4.96 15.54
N VAL A 159 -7.06 5.71 16.47
CA VAL A 159 -6.63 7.05 16.88
C VAL A 159 -5.17 7.05 17.35
N GLY A 160 -4.74 6.05 18.16
CA GLY A 160 -3.38 6.00 18.68
C GLY A 160 -2.32 5.77 17.59
N LEU A 161 -2.65 5.01 16.53
CA LEU A 161 -1.78 4.88 15.38
C LEU A 161 -1.76 6.17 14.56
N PHE A 162 -2.90 6.84 14.44
CA PHE A 162 -2.99 8.11 13.72
C PHE A 162 -2.16 9.21 14.39
N ASP A 163 -2.30 9.37 15.71
CA ASP A 163 -1.52 10.35 16.49
C ASP A 163 -0.01 10.06 16.39
N PHE A 164 0.38 8.81 16.57
CA PHE A 164 1.77 8.38 16.35
C PHE A 164 2.27 8.73 14.95
N SER A 165 1.44 8.56 13.92
CA SER A 165 1.84 8.87 12.54
C SER A 165 2.11 10.36 12.35
N LEU A 166 1.32 11.22 12.98
CA LEU A 166 1.54 12.67 12.97
C LEU A 166 2.84 13.06 13.68
N GLU A 167 3.14 12.44 14.84
CA GLU A 167 4.40 12.65 15.56
C GLU A 167 5.62 12.24 14.72
N GLU A 168 5.53 11.12 13.99
CA GLU A 168 6.61 10.65 13.12
C GLU A 168 6.83 11.57 11.91
N ILE A 169 5.74 12.10 11.33
CA ILE A 169 5.77 13.06 10.21
C ILE A 169 6.40 14.39 10.68
N GLU A 170 5.96 14.92 11.82
CA GLU A 170 6.49 16.15 12.42
C GLU A 170 8.00 16.02 12.73
N ALA A 171 8.41 14.87 13.26
CA ALA A 171 9.82 14.59 13.55
C ALA A 171 10.73 14.52 12.29
N MET A 172 10.14 14.39 11.10
CA MET A 172 10.83 14.51 9.81
C MET A 172 10.82 15.95 9.26
N GLY A 173 10.24 16.91 10.00
CA GLY A 173 10.08 18.29 9.54
C GLY A 173 9.01 18.45 8.45
N LEU A 174 8.07 17.51 8.35
CA LEU A 174 7.01 17.50 7.35
C LEU A 174 5.66 17.81 7.99
N THR A 175 4.71 18.21 7.13
CA THR A 175 3.31 18.48 7.51
C THR A 175 2.39 17.81 6.49
N PRO A 176 1.31 17.13 6.92
CA PRO A 176 0.32 16.59 6.01
C PRO A 176 -0.31 17.69 5.13
N SER A 177 -0.47 17.41 3.84
CA SER A 177 -1.19 18.26 2.89
C SER A 177 -2.71 18.19 3.10
N ILE A 178 -3.19 17.03 3.58
CA ILE A 178 -4.58 16.77 3.96
C ILE A 178 -4.58 16.07 5.31
N LEU A 179 -5.52 16.47 6.19
CA LEU A 179 -5.73 15.82 7.48
C LEU A 179 -7.21 15.90 7.87
N THR A 180 -7.81 14.77 8.17
CA THR A 180 -9.14 14.68 8.76
C THR A 180 -9.22 13.56 9.78
N ARG A 181 -9.99 13.78 10.86
CA ARG A 181 -10.28 12.74 11.85
C ARG A 181 -11.65 12.09 11.65
N ASP A 182 -12.36 12.53 10.61
CA ASP A 182 -13.64 11.97 10.19
C ASP A 182 -13.77 12.07 8.67
N LEU A 183 -13.19 11.10 7.98
CA LEU A 183 -13.13 11.05 6.52
C LEU A 183 -14.53 11.11 5.92
N HIS A 184 -15.45 10.30 6.44
CA HIS A 184 -16.76 10.12 5.81
C HIS A 184 -17.66 11.37 5.92
N ASN A 185 -17.43 12.23 6.90
CA ASN A 185 -18.13 13.52 7.06
C ASN A 185 -17.31 14.72 6.56
N SER A 186 -16.17 14.47 5.87
CA SER A 186 -15.31 15.51 5.32
C SER A 186 -15.49 15.66 3.81
N GLU A 187 -15.03 16.78 3.25
CA GLU A 187 -14.95 17.02 1.81
C GLU A 187 -14.07 15.96 1.07
N TRP A 188 -13.14 15.33 1.80
CA TRP A 188 -12.22 14.32 1.27
C TRP A 188 -12.88 12.94 1.05
N ASN A 189 -14.14 12.79 1.44
CA ASN A 189 -14.91 11.57 1.15
C ASN A 189 -15.36 11.49 -0.31
N GLU A 190 -15.42 12.61 -1.02
CA GLU A 190 -15.71 12.62 -2.44
C GLU A 190 -14.61 11.84 -3.20
N GLY A 191 -15.03 10.83 -3.94
CA GLY A 191 -14.11 9.94 -4.66
C GLY A 191 -13.35 8.94 -3.77
N ASN A 192 -13.60 8.88 -2.47
CA ASN A 192 -13.02 7.84 -1.61
C ASN A 192 -13.46 6.44 -2.06
N ILE A 193 -12.49 5.54 -2.24
CA ILE A 193 -12.75 4.11 -2.39
C ILE A 193 -12.64 3.47 -1.01
N MET A 194 -13.74 2.92 -0.53
CA MET A 194 -13.78 2.24 0.76
C MET A 194 -13.17 0.84 0.64
N THR A 195 -12.28 0.49 1.57
CA THR A 195 -11.88 -0.91 1.75
C THR A 195 -13.03 -1.74 2.33
N GLU A 196 -12.96 -3.07 2.23
CA GLU A 196 -13.93 -3.97 2.91
C GLU A 196 -13.90 -3.76 4.44
N TYR A 197 -12.69 -3.49 4.99
CA TYR A 197 -12.51 -3.19 6.41
C TYR A 197 -13.20 -1.86 6.77
N GLU A 198 -12.93 -0.81 6.03
CA GLU A 198 -13.50 0.53 6.22
C GLU A 198 -15.03 0.49 6.25
N ARG A 199 -15.64 -0.21 5.28
CA ARG A 199 -17.10 -0.36 5.22
C ARG A 199 -17.66 -1.01 6.49
N ASN A 200 -17.09 -2.14 6.90
CA ASN A 200 -17.55 -2.88 8.08
C ASN A 200 -17.45 -2.05 9.37
N PHE A 201 -16.43 -1.21 9.51
CA PHE A 201 -16.23 -0.41 10.74
C PHE A 201 -17.03 0.89 10.72
N SER A 202 -17.20 1.52 9.56
CA SER A 202 -18.05 2.71 9.41
C SER A 202 -19.53 2.38 9.65
N GLU A 203 -19.99 1.20 9.21
CA GLU A 203 -21.35 0.70 9.51
C GLU A 203 -21.58 0.48 11.03
N GLN A 204 -20.52 0.30 11.80
CA GLN A 204 -20.55 0.21 13.26
C GLN A 204 -20.40 1.58 13.95
N GLY A 205 -20.40 2.68 13.18
CA GLY A 205 -20.31 4.05 13.69
C GLY A 205 -18.88 4.49 14.06
N MET A 206 -17.85 3.77 13.63
CA MET A 206 -16.47 4.18 13.85
C MET A 206 -16.04 5.24 12.84
N THR A 207 -15.42 6.31 13.33
CA THR A 207 -14.84 7.36 12.48
C THR A 207 -13.52 6.89 11.87
N ILE A 208 -13.27 7.29 10.63
CA ILE A 208 -12.04 6.96 9.91
C ILE A 208 -11.17 8.21 9.83
N ASN A 209 -9.96 8.11 10.40
CA ASN A 209 -8.94 9.14 10.25
C ASN A 209 -8.23 8.96 8.91
N MET A 210 -7.91 10.07 8.24
CA MET A 210 -7.14 10.07 6.99
C MET A 210 -6.16 11.24 6.97
N LEU A 211 -4.96 10.97 6.45
CA LEU A 211 -4.01 12.01 6.07
C LEU A 211 -3.43 11.73 4.68
N GLU A 212 -3.02 12.79 4.01
CA GLU A 212 -2.17 12.75 2.83
C GLU A 212 -0.87 13.50 3.14
N LEU A 213 0.27 12.86 2.87
CA LEU A 213 1.58 13.46 3.02
C LEU A 213 2.22 13.57 1.63
N ARG A 214 2.50 14.80 1.19
CA ARG A 214 3.14 15.06 -0.11
C ARG A 214 4.66 15.15 0.05
N LYS A 215 5.38 14.49 -0.86
CA LYS A 215 6.83 14.62 -0.94
C LYS A 215 7.21 16.02 -1.45
N PRO A 216 7.98 16.81 -0.67
CA PRO A 216 8.57 18.05 -1.16
C PRO A 216 9.62 17.78 -2.26
N ASP A 217 9.80 18.75 -3.16
CA ASP A 217 10.79 18.66 -4.23
C ASP A 217 12.20 18.44 -3.66
N GLY A 218 12.88 17.45 -4.19
CA GLY A 218 14.24 17.09 -3.78
C GLY A 218 14.37 16.50 -2.37
N PHE A 219 13.27 16.23 -1.65
CA PHE A 219 13.31 15.64 -0.31
C PHE A 219 13.63 14.15 -0.36
N ASN A 220 14.90 13.81 -0.11
CA ASN A 220 15.37 12.42 -0.09
C ASN A 220 16.09 12.14 1.23
N PRO A 221 15.36 11.84 2.31
CA PRO A 221 15.93 11.56 3.62
C PRO A 221 16.77 10.29 3.62
N GLU A 222 17.68 10.16 4.60
CA GLU A 222 18.49 8.96 4.75
C GLU A 222 17.60 7.73 4.95
N ILE A 223 17.91 6.67 4.21
CA ILE A 223 17.23 5.38 4.31
C ILE A 223 17.90 4.53 5.37
N ALA A 224 17.12 3.94 6.26
CA ALA A 224 17.64 3.02 7.27
C ALA A 224 18.37 1.83 6.60
N PRO A 225 19.56 1.45 7.07
CA PRO A 225 20.41 0.45 6.42
C PRO A 225 19.74 -0.90 6.17
N GLU A 226 18.81 -1.30 7.03
CA GLU A 226 18.04 -2.54 6.90
C GLU A 226 17.21 -2.63 5.61
N PHE A 227 16.88 -1.50 4.98
CA PHE A 227 16.14 -1.47 3.70
C PHE A 227 17.05 -1.49 2.47
N LEU A 228 18.35 -1.36 2.67
CA LEU A 228 19.34 -1.41 1.60
C LEU A 228 19.89 -2.82 1.36
N SER A 229 19.55 -3.78 2.22
CA SER A 229 19.86 -5.21 2.06
C SER A 229 18.56 -6.01 1.93
N LYS A 230 18.49 -6.89 0.90
CA LYS A 230 17.29 -7.72 0.68
C LYS A 230 17.07 -8.67 1.86
N ASN A 231 15.93 -8.56 2.49
CA ASN A 231 15.54 -9.46 3.58
C ASN A 231 14.92 -10.73 2.98
N THR A 232 15.58 -11.87 3.14
CA THR A 232 15.00 -13.19 2.83
C THR A 232 14.16 -13.63 4.01
N TYR A 233 12.84 -13.38 3.94
CA TYR A 233 11.92 -14.00 4.89
C TYR A 233 11.71 -15.45 4.45
N HIS A 234 12.26 -16.39 5.23
CA HIS A 234 11.84 -17.78 5.13
C HIS A 234 10.44 -17.89 5.75
N ASN A 235 9.43 -18.16 4.93
CA ASN A 235 8.07 -18.52 5.34
C ASN A 235 8.03 -19.89 6.04
#